data_02f594a591645b6977217276aee9950a
#
_entry.id   02f594a591645b6977217276aee9950a
#
_cell.length_a   1.000
_cell.length_b   1.000
_cell.length_c   1.000
_cell.angle_alpha   90.00
_cell.angle_beta   90.00
_cell.angle_gamma   90.00
#
_symmetry.space_group_name_H-M   'P 1'
#
loop_
_entity.id
_entity.type
_entity.pdbx_description
1 polymer ?
#
loop_
_entity_poly.entity_id
_entity_poly.type
_entity_poly.pdbx_seq_one_letter_code
_entity_poly.pdbx_strand_id
1 'polypeptide(L)'
;MDRNCDAFIRSNNTYDILIARESLEISDDRAECIQNIGEKFVAEYFDRDEVPQLSIRTYGYSIIPKCFGLLDTLALETTGILQLQNQPALSLRGQGIFIGFVDTGISYELPCFRNADGSTRIRSIWDQSIPAGEKNTPQGFLYGTEYTQKEINEALEQEHPRELVPVTDEDGHGTMLASIACGSEDLQAGFTGAAPYAELLVVKLKPAKPYLKDFFYIPQEMPAYQENDIMAAVEYLEETARKLGRPLILCLGLGTNNGSHSGGSNLSELLDDIAGRWRRCAVVATGNEANARHHFYGKSDGNSMVAVEVNVEQRMRGFYLELWASAPELFVVAVRSPGGTLMPAQNVPGNSHQEQEFIFEGTRVEIDYAQVGRTRGDQLVFIRFENPAAGIWTLYVNPSTTITGQFHIWLPMSGMLEKDVVFLRPDPDVTLTVPSSAKFPIGVGGMDQKSGILYLDSGRGNTIASVVKPDFVAPAVGVQAIGRLGNYVTLTGTSAASAIAAGACAQIMEWGNSRGRRLLLNSVQIGNILIRGCERNPDVSYPNTAWGYGKMNVYDALMKFYGV
;
A
#
# COMPACT_ATOMS: atom_id res chain seq x y z
N MET A 1 20.55 30.96 -1.99
CA MET A 1 19.52 31.08 -3.04
C MET A 1 18.39 30.18 -2.65
N ASP A 2 17.22 30.71 -2.36
CA ASP A 2 16.05 29.87 -2.10
C ASP A 2 15.68 29.16 -3.41
N ARG A 3 16.13 27.92 -3.60
CA ARG A 3 15.65 27.09 -4.71
C ARG A 3 14.16 26.82 -4.51
N ASN A 4 13.41 26.86 -5.60
CA ASN A 4 12.01 26.44 -5.60
C ASN A 4 11.95 24.90 -5.44
N CYS A 5 11.90 24.44 -4.20
CA CYS A 5 11.85 23.01 -3.87
C CYS A 5 10.67 22.30 -4.54
N ASP A 6 9.53 22.96 -4.77
CA ASP A 6 8.40 22.37 -5.47
C ASP A 6 8.79 21.90 -6.89
N ALA A 7 9.40 22.79 -7.68
CA ALA A 7 9.84 22.45 -9.03
C ALA A 7 10.95 21.38 -9.03
N PHE A 8 11.88 21.45 -8.06
CA PHE A 8 12.99 20.51 -7.93
C PHE A 8 12.50 19.10 -7.55
N ILE A 9 11.64 18.98 -6.55
CA ILE A 9 11.07 17.71 -6.08
C ILE A 9 10.26 17.00 -7.19
N ARG A 10 9.56 17.76 -8.03
CA ARG A 10 8.77 17.20 -9.14
C ARG A 10 9.57 16.95 -10.41
N SER A 11 10.82 17.38 -10.46
CA SER A 11 11.71 17.18 -11.62
C SER A 11 12.03 15.71 -11.82
N ASN A 12 12.05 15.28 -13.09
CA ASN A 12 12.52 13.93 -13.46
C ASN A 12 14.05 13.78 -13.33
N ASN A 13 14.78 14.89 -13.14
CA ASN A 13 16.24 14.89 -12.93
C ASN A 13 16.64 14.87 -11.45
N THR A 14 15.72 14.51 -10.55
CA THR A 14 15.98 14.48 -9.11
C THR A 14 15.82 13.06 -8.59
N TYR A 15 16.79 12.57 -7.80
CA TYR A 15 16.63 11.37 -6.98
C TYR A 15 15.97 11.71 -5.66
N ASP A 16 15.02 10.89 -5.26
CA ASP A 16 14.36 10.92 -3.96
C ASP A 16 15.00 9.82 -3.09
N ILE A 17 15.47 10.19 -1.90
CA ILE A 17 16.11 9.27 -0.95
C ILE A 17 15.35 9.35 0.37
N LEU A 18 14.96 8.20 0.93
CA LEU A 18 14.17 8.11 2.16
C LEU A 18 15.05 7.63 3.31
N ILE A 19 15.28 8.49 4.31
CA ILE A 19 16.18 8.22 5.42
C ILE A 19 15.41 8.24 6.74
N ALA A 20 15.69 7.27 7.59
CA ALA A 20 15.21 7.32 8.96
C ALA A 20 16.10 8.26 9.82
N ARG A 21 15.51 9.11 10.66
CA ARG A 21 16.23 10.14 11.45
C ARG A 21 17.32 9.59 12.35
N GLU A 22 17.16 8.38 12.87
CA GLU A 22 18.20 7.71 13.65
C GLU A 22 19.46 7.39 12.85
N SER A 23 19.38 7.44 11.53
CA SER A 23 20.46 7.21 10.57
C SER A 23 20.96 8.50 9.90
N LEU A 24 20.64 9.68 10.43
CA LEU A 24 21.02 10.99 9.86
C LEU A 24 22.54 11.26 9.81
N GLU A 25 23.37 10.42 10.43
CA GLU A 25 24.82 10.42 10.18
C GLU A 25 25.19 10.09 8.72
N ILE A 26 24.20 9.60 7.93
CA ILE A 26 24.32 9.28 6.51
C ILE A 26 23.80 10.44 5.61
N SER A 27 23.21 11.49 6.22
CA SER A 27 22.74 12.68 5.48
C SER A 27 23.90 13.32 4.72
N ASP A 28 23.67 13.55 3.43
CA ASP A 28 24.68 14.11 2.54
C ASP A 28 24.43 15.62 2.39
N ASP A 29 25.43 16.44 2.69
CA ASP A 29 25.36 17.90 2.57
C ASP A 29 25.04 18.39 1.15
N ARG A 30 24.98 17.50 0.16
CA ARG A 30 24.57 17.76 -1.23
C ARG A 30 23.06 17.75 -1.44
N ALA A 31 22.25 17.36 -0.44
CA ALA A 31 20.80 17.41 -0.57
C ALA A 31 20.33 18.86 -0.78
N GLU A 32 19.61 19.08 -1.87
CA GLU A 32 19.17 20.43 -2.25
C GLU A 32 17.83 20.84 -1.61
N CYS A 33 16.97 19.84 -1.36
CA CYS A 33 15.72 19.99 -0.63
C CYS A 33 15.56 18.85 0.35
N ILE A 34 15.02 19.13 1.53
CA ILE A 34 14.81 18.17 2.61
C ILE A 34 13.37 18.29 3.10
N GLN A 35 12.60 17.22 2.98
CA GLN A 35 11.23 17.11 3.48
C GLN A 35 11.18 16.24 4.71
N ASN A 36 10.78 16.81 5.85
CA ASN A 36 10.48 16.03 7.04
C ASN A 36 9.18 15.24 6.84
N ILE A 37 9.20 13.96 7.22
CA ILE A 37 8.03 13.06 7.20
C ILE A 37 7.83 12.54 8.62
N GLY A 38 6.96 13.21 9.35
CA GLY A 38 6.78 12.97 10.78
C GLY A 38 8.06 13.19 11.59
N GLU A 39 8.14 12.52 12.76
CA GLU A 39 9.29 12.64 13.63
C GLU A 39 10.43 11.66 13.28
N LYS A 40 10.13 10.59 12.54
CA LYS A 40 11.04 9.46 12.31
C LYS A 40 11.75 9.43 10.98
N PHE A 41 11.21 10.08 9.95
CA PHE A 41 11.72 9.98 8.58
C PHE A 41 12.02 11.34 7.95
N VAL A 42 12.90 11.30 6.94
CA VAL A 42 13.27 12.45 6.12
C VAL A 42 13.37 11.98 4.68
N ALA A 43 12.77 12.72 3.74
CA ALA A 43 13.05 12.58 2.31
C ALA A 43 14.05 13.65 1.90
N GLU A 44 15.17 13.24 1.32
CA GLU A 44 16.20 14.10 0.76
C GLU A 44 16.18 14.00 -0.76
N TYR A 45 16.38 15.15 -1.42
CA TYR A 45 16.27 15.28 -2.86
C TYR A 45 17.58 15.79 -3.45
N PHE A 46 18.11 15.06 -4.45
CA PHE A 46 19.43 15.30 -5.05
C PHE A 46 19.33 15.50 -6.56
N ASP A 47 20.16 16.35 -7.14
CA ASP A 47 20.34 16.39 -8.58
C ASP A 47 21.02 15.09 -9.03
N ARG A 48 20.44 14.41 -10.03
CA ARG A 48 20.94 13.12 -10.55
C ARG A 48 22.33 13.23 -11.16
N ASP A 49 22.69 14.40 -11.71
CA ASP A 49 23.98 14.60 -12.34
C ASP A 49 25.11 14.83 -11.32
N GLU A 50 24.76 15.14 -10.07
CA GLU A 50 25.72 15.42 -8.99
C GLU A 50 25.96 14.23 -8.04
N VAL A 51 25.18 13.16 -8.17
CA VAL A 51 25.26 11.99 -7.29
C VAL A 51 25.44 10.68 -8.09
N PRO A 52 26.00 9.62 -7.47
CA PRO A 52 26.14 8.33 -8.12
C PRO A 52 24.81 7.76 -8.62
N GLN A 53 24.87 6.92 -9.65
CA GLN A 53 23.69 6.22 -10.17
C GLN A 53 23.00 5.39 -9.07
N LEU A 54 21.66 5.39 -9.09
CA LEU A 54 20.84 4.65 -8.12
C LEU A 54 21.14 3.15 -8.17
N SER A 55 21.63 2.60 -7.06
CA SER A 55 21.87 1.16 -6.88
C SER A 55 21.74 0.79 -5.41
N ILE A 56 21.41 -0.47 -5.14
CA ILE A 56 21.37 -0.99 -3.76
C ILE A 56 22.75 -0.93 -3.11
N ARG A 57 23.81 -1.15 -3.88
CA ARG A 57 25.20 -1.09 -3.42
C ARG A 57 25.59 0.31 -2.92
N THR A 58 25.15 1.36 -3.62
CA THR A 58 25.51 2.75 -3.32
C THR A 58 24.71 3.33 -2.18
N TYR A 59 23.39 3.11 -2.19
CA TYR A 59 22.46 3.76 -1.27
C TYR A 59 21.90 2.83 -0.19
N GLY A 60 21.90 1.51 -0.42
CA GLY A 60 21.22 0.54 0.42
C GLY A 60 19.73 0.41 0.08
N TYR A 61 19.16 -0.77 0.30
CA TYR A 61 17.79 -1.09 -0.08
C TYR A 61 16.73 -0.24 0.62
N SER A 62 16.87 -0.01 1.92
CA SER A 62 15.86 0.71 2.73
C SER A 62 15.73 2.19 2.39
N ILE A 63 16.76 2.77 1.78
CA ILE A 63 16.83 4.20 1.44
C ILE A 63 16.17 4.48 0.09
N ILE A 64 16.13 3.50 -0.81
CA ILE A 64 15.47 3.61 -2.13
C ILE A 64 13.97 3.49 -1.95
N PRO A 65 13.15 4.52 -2.28
CA PRO A 65 11.70 4.45 -2.20
C PRO A 65 11.13 3.33 -3.08
N LYS A 66 10.14 2.58 -2.59
CA LYS A 66 9.48 1.52 -3.36
C LYS A 66 8.35 2.09 -4.22
N CYS A 67 7.92 1.37 -5.23
CA CYS A 67 6.77 1.72 -6.06
C CYS A 67 5.55 0.90 -5.64
N PHE A 68 4.39 1.55 -5.57
CA PHE A 68 3.11 0.99 -5.17
C PHE A 68 2.12 1.07 -6.33
N GLY A 69 1.25 0.08 -6.48
CA GLY A 69 0.17 0.01 -7.48
C GLY A 69 -1.22 -0.01 -6.86
N LEU A 70 -2.23 0.15 -7.70
CA LEU A 70 -3.63 0.15 -7.32
C LEU A 70 -4.17 -1.28 -7.11
N LEU A 71 -5.20 -1.42 -6.28
CA LEU A 71 -5.88 -2.68 -5.93
C LEU A 71 -7.40 -2.49 -6.05
N ASP A 72 -8.15 -3.47 -6.60
CA ASP A 72 -9.53 -3.32 -7.08
C ASP A 72 -10.65 -4.03 -6.25
N THR A 73 -11.94 -3.86 -6.43
CA THR A 73 -13.16 -3.67 -5.59
C THR A 73 -14.31 -4.68 -5.47
N LEU A 74 -15.38 -4.49 -4.57
CA LEU A 74 -16.89 -4.62 -4.43
C LEU A 74 -17.53 -5.07 -3.10
N ALA A 75 -18.59 -4.49 -2.43
CA ALA A 75 -19.91 -4.72 -1.75
C ALA A 75 -20.10 -4.52 -0.22
N LEU A 76 -21.25 -3.84 0.19
CA LEU A 76 -21.57 -3.34 1.55
C LEU A 76 -22.61 -4.15 2.36
N GLU A 77 -23.48 -4.95 1.73
CA GLU A 77 -24.65 -5.52 2.42
C GLU A 77 -24.33 -6.59 3.47
N THR A 78 -23.30 -7.41 3.21
CA THR A 78 -22.98 -8.58 4.05
C THR A 78 -22.19 -8.24 5.33
N THR A 79 -21.79 -6.97 5.51
CA THR A 79 -20.90 -6.54 6.60
C THR A 79 -21.58 -6.01 7.84
N GLY A 80 -22.93 -5.95 7.86
CA GLY A 80 -23.71 -5.35 8.95
C GLY A 80 -23.66 -3.81 9.00
N ILE A 81 -23.05 -3.15 8.01
CA ILE A 81 -22.93 -1.69 7.93
C ILE A 81 -24.31 -1.03 7.82
N LEU A 82 -25.17 -1.51 6.91
CA LEU A 82 -26.51 -0.95 6.73
C LEU A 82 -27.39 -1.14 7.97
N GLN A 83 -27.19 -2.20 8.73
CA GLN A 83 -27.89 -2.43 9.99
C GLN A 83 -27.56 -1.33 11.01
N LEU A 84 -26.30 -0.92 11.14
CA LEU A 84 -25.90 0.17 12.03
C LEU A 84 -26.37 1.53 11.56
N GLN A 85 -26.38 1.79 10.25
CA GLN A 85 -26.90 3.05 9.68
C GLN A 85 -28.39 3.22 9.95
N ASN A 86 -29.15 2.12 9.84
CA ASN A 86 -30.61 2.13 9.93
C ASN A 86 -31.14 1.81 11.34
N GLN A 87 -30.29 1.49 12.32
CA GLN A 87 -30.66 1.23 13.69
C GLN A 87 -31.05 2.56 14.39
N PRO A 88 -32.33 2.82 14.75
CA PRO A 88 -32.75 4.12 15.26
C PRO A 88 -32.02 4.57 16.54
N ALA A 89 -31.59 3.62 17.38
CA ALA A 89 -30.86 3.90 18.62
C ALA A 89 -29.38 4.24 18.41
N LEU A 90 -28.78 3.84 17.30
CA LEU A 90 -27.37 4.01 17.00
C LEU A 90 -27.16 5.02 15.86
N SER A 91 -27.78 4.80 14.72
CA SER A 91 -27.69 5.65 13.50
C SER A 91 -26.26 6.09 13.17
N LEU A 92 -25.32 5.12 13.20
CA LEU A 92 -23.90 5.38 12.99
C LEU A 92 -23.60 5.50 11.49
N ARG A 93 -23.21 6.70 11.07
CA ARG A 93 -22.98 7.06 9.66
C ARG A 93 -21.62 7.73 9.42
N GLY A 94 -20.70 7.68 10.40
CA GLY A 94 -19.38 8.29 10.35
C GLY A 94 -19.36 9.77 10.75
N GLN A 95 -20.41 10.28 11.40
CA GLN A 95 -20.51 11.69 11.78
C GLN A 95 -19.36 12.10 12.71
N GLY A 96 -18.69 13.20 12.36
CA GLY A 96 -17.62 13.74 13.17
C GLY A 96 -16.27 13.04 12.97
N ILE A 97 -16.14 12.12 12.02
CA ILE A 97 -14.93 11.35 11.71
C ILE A 97 -14.38 11.80 10.35
N PHE A 98 -13.07 11.88 10.24
CA PHE A 98 -12.39 11.99 8.96
C PHE A 98 -12.04 10.62 8.41
N ILE A 99 -12.27 10.41 7.09
CA ILE A 99 -11.63 9.34 6.34
C ILE A 99 -10.62 9.98 5.40
N GLY A 100 -9.36 9.56 5.52
CA GLY A 100 -8.25 10.05 4.71
C GLY A 100 -7.91 9.06 3.61
N PHE A 101 -7.84 9.53 2.37
CA PHE A 101 -7.51 8.77 1.17
C PHE A 101 -6.17 9.22 0.61
N VAL A 102 -5.31 8.26 0.32
CA VAL A 102 -4.04 8.44 -0.38
C VAL A 102 -4.12 7.60 -1.66
N ASP A 103 -4.42 8.24 -2.80
CA ASP A 103 -4.79 7.50 -4.02
C ASP A 103 -4.57 8.35 -5.30
N THR A 104 -5.23 7.99 -6.40
CA THR A 104 -5.16 8.65 -7.72
C THR A 104 -5.81 10.03 -7.78
N GLY A 105 -6.55 10.42 -6.75
CA GLY A 105 -7.28 11.68 -6.67
C GLY A 105 -8.75 11.50 -6.33
N ILE A 106 -9.57 12.49 -6.65
CA ILE A 106 -11.01 12.48 -6.45
C ILE A 106 -11.72 13.41 -7.45
N SER A 107 -12.85 12.95 -8.00
CA SER A 107 -13.78 13.80 -8.75
C SER A 107 -14.67 14.55 -7.75
N TYR A 108 -14.12 15.62 -7.17
CA TYR A 108 -14.72 16.35 -6.06
C TYR A 108 -16.06 17.00 -6.37
N GLU A 109 -16.34 17.22 -7.66
CA GLU A 109 -17.59 17.83 -8.14
C GLU A 109 -18.82 16.91 -8.01
N LEU A 110 -18.60 15.61 -7.75
CA LEU A 110 -19.69 14.64 -7.73
C LEU A 110 -20.63 14.86 -6.53
N PRO A 111 -21.96 14.72 -6.72
CA PRO A 111 -22.95 14.90 -5.67
C PRO A 111 -22.74 13.98 -4.46
N CYS A 112 -22.16 12.78 -4.66
CA CYS A 112 -21.90 11.82 -3.59
C CYS A 112 -20.89 12.30 -2.54
N PHE A 113 -20.18 13.40 -2.79
CA PHE A 113 -19.23 14.00 -1.83
C PHE A 113 -19.74 15.33 -1.25
N ARG A 114 -21.03 15.63 -1.43
CA ARG A 114 -21.65 16.86 -0.92
C ARG A 114 -22.62 16.59 0.22
N ASN A 115 -22.84 17.62 1.03
CA ASN A 115 -23.92 17.71 1.98
C ASN A 115 -25.25 17.97 1.26
N ALA A 116 -26.38 17.84 1.98
CA ALA A 116 -27.71 18.12 1.45
C ALA A 116 -27.91 19.59 1.02
N ASP A 117 -27.15 20.52 1.58
CA ASP A 117 -27.13 21.95 1.21
C ASP A 117 -26.26 22.26 -0.04
N GLY A 118 -25.65 21.23 -0.65
CA GLY A 118 -24.77 21.35 -1.81
C GLY A 118 -23.30 21.64 -1.47
N SER A 119 -22.95 21.95 -0.22
CA SER A 119 -21.57 22.17 0.21
C SER A 119 -20.77 20.87 0.21
N THR A 120 -19.44 20.97 0.00
CA THR A 120 -18.58 19.77 0.00
C THR A 120 -18.36 19.18 1.39
N ARG A 121 -18.28 17.85 1.49
CA ARG A 121 -17.79 17.13 2.68
C ARG A 121 -16.26 16.94 2.67
N ILE A 122 -15.58 17.33 1.58
CA ILE A 122 -14.13 17.27 1.48
C ILE A 122 -13.53 18.47 2.22
N ARG A 123 -12.73 18.21 3.24
CA ARG A 123 -12.09 19.24 4.09
C ARG A 123 -10.89 19.88 3.44
N SER A 124 -10.08 19.03 2.79
CA SER A 124 -8.94 19.48 1.98
C SER A 124 -8.55 18.42 0.96
N ILE A 125 -7.96 18.89 -0.14
CA ILE A 125 -7.28 18.05 -1.14
C ILE A 125 -5.86 18.56 -1.26
N TRP A 126 -4.86 17.68 -1.09
CA TRP A 126 -3.49 17.94 -1.49
C TRP A 126 -3.21 17.22 -2.80
N ASP A 127 -3.07 17.96 -3.88
CA ASP A 127 -2.64 17.41 -5.16
C ASP A 127 -1.12 17.54 -5.30
N GLN A 128 -0.42 16.42 -5.19
CA GLN A 128 1.05 16.38 -5.29
C GLN A 128 1.55 16.58 -6.73
N SER A 129 0.68 16.45 -7.72
CA SER A 129 1.04 16.58 -9.15
C SER A 129 0.95 18.02 -9.68
N ILE A 130 0.16 18.89 -9.04
CA ILE A 130 -0.01 20.28 -9.44
C ILE A 130 1.11 21.14 -8.82
N PRO A 131 1.82 21.98 -9.61
CA PRO A 131 2.80 22.91 -9.08
C PRO A 131 2.22 23.82 -8.01
N ALA A 132 2.96 24.02 -6.91
CA ALA A 132 2.57 25.01 -5.92
C ALA A 132 2.61 26.41 -6.54
N GLY A 133 1.48 27.13 -6.50
CA GLY A 133 1.46 28.57 -6.64
C GLY A 133 2.06 29.21 -5.37
N GLU A 134 2.32 30.52 -5.38
CA GLU A 134 2.99 31.24 -4.28
C GLU A 134 2.35 31.08 -2.89
N LYS A 135 1.14 30.49 -2.78
CA LYS A 135 0.35 30.46 -1.52
C LYS A 135 -0.23 29.09 -1.12
N ASN A 136 -0.14 28.04 -1.94
CA ASN A 136 -0.98 26.87 -1.80
C ASN A 136 -0.26 25.55 -1.45
N THR A 137 1.04 25.56 -1.19
CA THR A 137 1.73 24.38 -0.65
C THR A 137 1.26 24.12 0.79
N PRO A 138 0.91 22.87 1.16
CA PRO A 138 0.51 22.58 2.52
C PRO A 138 1.59 22.95 3.53
N GLN A 139 1.18 23.50 4.67
CA GLN A 139 2.12 23.91 5.71
C GLN A 139 2.97 22.72 6.21
N GLY A 140 4.27 22.82 6.08
CA GLY A 140 5.23 21.79 6.48
C GLY A 140 5.64 20.86 5.33
N PHE A 141 5.06 21.03 4.14
CA PHE A 141 5.41 20.30 2.94
C PHE A 141 5.98 21.24 1.87
N LEU A 142 6.78 20.67 0.95
CA LEU A 142 7.60 21.45 0.04
C LEU A 142 7.09 21.47 -1.41
N TYR A 143 6.04 20.72 -1.73
CA TYR A 143 5.55 20.54 -3.10
C TYR A 143 4.04 20.29 -3.14
N GLY A 144 3.48 20.33 -4.35
CA GLY A 144 2.07 20.13 -4.58
C GLY A 144 1.21 21.31 -4.12
N THR A 145 -0.06 21.26 -4.42
CA THR A 145 -1.03 22.32 -4.11
C THR A 145 -2.12 21.81 -3.18
N GLU A 146 -2.39 22.54 -2.09
CA GLU A 146 -3.50 22.28 -1.19
C GLU A 146 -4.72 23.12 -1.60
N TYR A 147 -5.89 22.48 -1.63
CA TYR A 147 -7.19 23.10 -1.80
C TYR A 147 -8.03 22.89 -0.55
N THR A 148 -8.42 23.97 0.08
CA THR A 148 -9.25 23.97 1.30
C THR A 148 -10.73 23.74 0.98
N GLN A 149 -11.53 23.33 1.98
CA GLN A 149 -12.98 23.22 1.86
C GLN A 149 -13.64 24.48 1.31
N LYS A 150 -13.10 25.67 1.69
CA LYS A 150 -13.62 26.96 1.23
C LYS A 150 -13.43 27.12 -0.28
N GLU A 151 -12.23 26.87 -0.78
CA GLU A 151 -11.91 26.97 -2.20
C GLU A 151 -12.67 25.94 -3.04
N ILE A 152 -12.86 24.73 -2.49
CA ILE A 152 -13.68 23.69 -3.14
C ILE A 152 -15.15 24.15 -3.24
N ASN A 153 -15.71 24.73 -2.19
CA ASN A 153 -17.08 25.27 -2.23
C ASN A 153 -17.20 26.42 -3.23
N GLU A 154 -16.24 27.35 -3.22
CA GLU A 154 -16.18 28.46 -4.20
C GLU A 154 -16.09 27.94 -5.65
N ALA A 155 -15.33 26.88 -5.89
CA ALA A 155 -15.27 26.23 -7.19
C ALA A 155 -16.60 25.60 -7.59
N LEU A 156 -17.30 24.92 -6.65
CA LEU A 156 -18.58 24.28 -6.90
C LEU A 156 -19.73 25.25 -7.24
N GLU A 157 -19.56 26.55 -6.97
CA GLU A 157 -20.49 27.60 -7.37
C GLU A 157 -20.24 28.12 -8.80
N GLN A 158 -19.08 27.75 -9.42
CA GLN A 158 -18.73 28.17 -10.76
C GLN A 158 -19.34 27.24 -11.83
N GLU A 159 -19.52 27.74 -13.03
CA GLU A 159 -19.93 26.95 -14.20
C GLU A 159 -18.84 25.93 -14.58
N HIS A 160 -17.57 26.27 -14.37
CA HIS A 160 -16.39 25.44 -14.62
C HIS A 160 -15.53 25.30 -13.36
N PRO A 161 -15.90 24.42 -12.42
CA PRO A 161 -15.23 24.28 -11.12
C PRO A 161 -13.71 24.05 -11.22
N ARG A 162 -13.26 23.33 -12.26
CA ARG A 162 -11.84 22.98 -12.47
C ARG A 162 -10.96 24.15 -12.91
N GLU A 163 -11.51 25.29 -13.25
CA GLU A 163 -10.71 26.51 -13.47
C GLU A 163 -10.15 27.05 -12.14
N LEU A 164 -10.85 26.86 -11.04
CA LEU A 164 -10.42 27.27 -9.71
C LEU A 164 -9.72 26.13 -8.94
N VAL A 165 -10.26 24.91 -9.01
CA VAL A 165 -9.71 23.70 -8.38
C VAL A 165 -9.45 22.65 -9.46
N PRO A 166 -8.27 22.65 -10.12
CA PRO A 166 -7.99 21.80 -11.28
C PRO A 166 -7.70 20.32 -10.93
N VAL A 167 -8.04 19.89 -9.72
CA VAL A 167 -7.88 18.50 -9.28
C VAL A 167 -8.77 17.58 -10.09
N THR A 168 -8.20 16.49 -10.54
CA THR A 168 -8.87 15.43 -11.30
C THR A 168 -8.49 14.05 -10.77
N ASP A 169 -9.26 13.05 -11.13
CA ASP A 169 -8.94 11.64 -10.95
C ASP A 169 -9.01 10.96 -12.32
N GLU A 170 -7.88 10.87 -13.02
CA GLU A 170 -7.82 10.33 -14.37
C GLU A 170 -8.05 8.82 -14.41
N ASP A 171 -7.61 8.11 -13.39
CA ASP A 171 -7.79 6.66 -13.26
C ASP A 171 -9.20 6.33 -12.75
N GLY A 172 -9.66 7.04 -11.73
CA GLY A 172 -10.95 6.86 -11.09
C GLY A 172 -10.93 5.98 -9.84
N HIS A 173 -9.78 5.36 -9.52
CA HIS A 173 -9.68 4.45 -8.38
C HIS A 173 -9.93 5.16 -7.04
N GLY A 174 -9.31 6.31 -6.81
CA GLY A 174 -9.52 7.08 -5.58
C GLY A 174 -10.95 7.57 -5.41
N THR A 175 -11.61 8.00 -6.50
CA THR A 175 -13.03 8.37 -6.50
C THR A 175 -13.93 7.20 -6.12
N MET A 176 -13.67 6.02 -6.68
CA MET A 176 -14.42 4.82 -6.38
C MET A 176 -14.25 4.41 -4.91
N LEU A 177 -13.01 4.35 -4.39
CA LEU A 177 -12.76 4.03 -2.98
C LEU A 177 -13.45 5.01 -2.03
N ALA A 178 -13.32 6.31 -2.30
CA ALA A 178 -14.00 7.34 -1.50
C ALA A 178 -15.52 7.18 -1.52
N SER A 179 -16.11 6.81 -2.68
CA SER A 179 -17.56 6.58 -2.78
C SER A 179 -18.01 5.36 -2.00
N ILE A 180 -17.26 4.26 -2.03
CA ILE A 180 -17.55 3.04 -1.24
C ILE A 180 -17.47 3.33 0.26
N ALA A 181 -16.41 4.02 0.70
CA ALA A 181 -16.21 4.29 2.12
C ALA A 181 -17.20 5.32 2.66
N CYS A 182 -17.51 6.40 1.91
CA CYS A 182 -18.27 7.51 2.44
C CYS A 182 -19.12 8.29 1.41
N GLY A 183 -19.49 7.69 0.28
CA GLY A 183 -20.44 8.32 -0.65
C GLY A 183 -21.79 8.60 -0.01
N SER A 184 -22.39 9.77 -0.31
CA SER A 184 -23.72 10.12 0.14
C SER A 184 -24.79 9.14 -0.36
N GLU A 185 -25.85 8.98 0.41
CA GLU A 185 -26.96 8.10 0.08
C GLU A 185 -27.71 8.60 -1.18
N ASP A 186 -27.94 7.71 -2.12
CA ASP A 186 -28.82 7.88 -3.27
C ASP A 186 -29.93 6.83 -3.20
N LEU A 187 -31.11 7.26 -2.69
CA LEU A 187 -32.27 6.39 -2.53
C LEU A 187 -32.83 5.88 -3.85
N GLN A 188 -32.67 6.64 -4.96
CA GLN A 188 -33.21 6.24 -6.26
C GLN A 188 -32.36 5.11 -6.88
N ALA A 189 -31.06 5.17 -6.70
CA ALA A 189 -30.14 4.16 -7.18
C ALA A 189 -29.91 3.01 -6.18
N GLY A 190 -30.42 3.14 -4.95
CA GLY A 190 -30.17 2.17 -3.87
C GLY A 190 -28.71 2.13 -3.42
N PHE A 191 -27.98 3.24 -3.55
CA PHE A 191 -26.58 3.37 -3.19
C PHE A 191 -26.39 4.13 -1.88
N THR A 192 -25.43 3.69 -1.07
CA THR A 192 -24.86 4.46 0.05
C THR A 192 -23.44 4.01 0.30
N GLY A 193 -22.57 4.92 0.72
CA GLY A 193 -21.26 4.56 1.25
C GLY A 193 -21.36 3.95 2.66
N ALA A 194 -20.29 3.30 3.11
CA ALA A 194 -20.26 2.65 4.42
C ALA A 194 -20.38 3.65 5.59
N ALA A 195 -19.89 4.89 5.42
CA ALA A 195 -19.98 5.98 6.41
C ALA A 195 -20.36 7.30 5.72
N PRO A 196 -21.63 7.46 5.24
CA PRO A 196 -22.04 8.54 4.33
C PRO A 196 -21.99 9.94 4.94
N TYR A 197 -21.79 10.09 6.25
CA TYR A 197 -21.66 11.38 6.95
C TYR A 197 -20.23 11.66 7.41
N ALA A 198 -19.27 10.78 7.09
CA ALA A 198 -17.86 11.08 7.30
C ALA A 198 -17.41 12.24 6.39
N GLU A 199 -16.47 13.05 6.88
CA GLU A 199 -15.82 14.07 6.09
C GLU A 199 -14.51 13.50 5.50
N LEU A 200 -14.10 14.01 4.34
CA LEU A 200 -12.97 13.48 3.60
C LEU A 200 -11.74 14.38 3.71
N LEU A 201 -10.58 13.75 3.84
CA LEU A 201 -9.27 14.33 3.55
C LEU A 201 -8.66 13.53 2.40
N VAL A 202 -8.16 14.20 1.37
CA VAL A 202 -7.70 13.52 0.15
C VAL A 202 -6.29 13.97 -0.21
N VAL A 203 -5.44 13.01 -0.56
CA VAL A 203 -4.19 13.29 -1.24
C VAL A 203 -4.20 12.58 -2.58
N LYS A 204 -4.07 13.36 -3.66
CA LYS A 204 -3.77 12.87 -4.98
C LYS A 204 -2.26 12.70 -5.11
N LEU A 205 -1.82 11.47 -5.29
CA LEU A 205 -0.42 11.13 -5.47
C LEU A 205 0.09 11.60 -6.84
N LYS A 206 1.33 12.08 -6.86
CA LYS A 206 2.05 12.24 -8.13
C LYS A 206 2.60 10.91 -8.62
N PRO A 207 2.69 10.69 -9.95
CA PRO A 207 3.29 9.47 -10.49
C PRO A 207 4.74 9.29 -10.03
N ALA A 208 5.16 8.02 -9.91
CA ALA A 208 6.56 7.68 -9.67
C ALA A 208 7.45 8.22 -10.80
N LYS A 209 8.62 8.74 -10.43
CA LYS A 209 9.56 9.32 -11.37
C LYS A 209 10.14 8.25 -12.33
N PRO A 210 10.46 8.62 -13.58
CA PRO A 210 10.96 7.68 -14.57
C PRO A 210 12.19 6.90 -14.12
N TYR A 211 13.16 7.53 -13.45
CA TYR A 211 14.35 6.85 -12.97
C TYR A 211 14.05 5.67 -12.04
N LEU A 212 13.02 5.82 -11.19
CA LEU A 212 12.63 4.78 -10.23
C LEU A 212 11.88 3.64 -10.93
N LYS A 213 11.01 3.98 -11.90
CA LYS A 213 10.39 2.99 -12.78
C LYS A 213 11.46 2.21 -13.57
N ASP A 214 12.49 2.89 -14.07
CA ASP A 214 13.61 2.26 -14.77
C ASP A 214 14.42 1.34 -13.84
N PHE A 215 14.68 1.78 -12.61
CA PHE A 215 15.37 0.96 -11.60
C PHE A 215 14.66 -0.36 -11.32
N PHE A 216 13.31 -0.32 -11.22
CA PHE A 216 12.46 -1.49 -10.97
C PHE A 216 11.90 -2.14 -12.25
N TYR A 217 12.34 -1.76 -13.44
CA TYR A 217 11.86 -2.22 -14.74
C TYR A 217 10.35 -2.08 -14.94
N ILE A 218 9.71 -1.14 -14.27
CA ILE A 218 8.27 -0.84 -14.43
C ILE A 218 8.07 -0.09 -15.75
N PRO A 219 7.13 -0.52 -16.63
CA PRO A 219 6.82 0.23 -17.84
C PRO A 219 6.38 1.67 -17.54
N GLN A 220 6.81 2.63 -18.37
CA GLN A 220 6.56 4.05 -18.09
C GLN A 220 5.09 4.43 -18.08
N GLU A 221 4.26 3.72 -18.86
CA GLU A 221 2.80 3.89 -18.95
C GLU A 221 2.03 3.29 -17.76
N MET A 222 2.62 2.37 -16.99
CA MET A 222 1.96 1.73 -15.85
C MET A 222 1.83 2.69 -14.66
N PRO A 223 0.67 2.77 -14.02
CA PRO A 223 0.50 3.56 -12.79
C PRO A 223 1.39 3.01 -11.67
N ALA A 224 2.24 3.86 -11.12
CA ALA A 224 3.06 3.55 -9.96
C ALA A 224 3.31 4.82 -9.15
N TYR A 225 3.43 4.69 -7.83
CA TYR A 225 3.60 5.79 -6.88
C TYR A 225 4.78 5.51 -5.95
N GLN A 226 5.48 6.55 -5.51
CA GLN A 226 6.69 6.43 -4.69
C GLN A 226 6.37 6.36 -3.20
N GLU A 227 7.11 5.52 -2.47
CA GLU A 227 6.94 5.32 -1.04
C GLU A 227 7.03 6.64 -0.24
N ASN A 228 8.02 7.50 -0.54
CA ASN A 228 8.18 8.79 0.12
C ASN A 228 6.99 9.74 -0.08
N ASP A 229 6.36 9.73 -1.25
CA ASP A 229 5.17 10.54 -1.54
C ASP A 229 3.94 10.03 -0.79
N ILE A 230 3.79 8.70 -0.70
CA ILE A 230 2.75 8.05 0.11
C ILE A 230 2.94 8.37 1.59
N MET A 231 4.18 8.29 2.09
CA MET A 231 4.51 8.61 3.49
C MET A 231 4.23 10.08 3.81
N ALA A 232 4.62 10.99 2.92
CA ALA A 232 4.31 12.41 3.06
C ALA A 232 2.79 12.66 3.06
N ALA A 233 2.04 11.94 2.20
CA ALA A 233 0.59 12.01 2.15
C ALA A 233 -0.07 11.55 3.47
N VAL A 234 0.37 10.43 4.02
CA VAL A 234 -0.10 9.90 5.31
C VAL A 234 0.15 10.90 6.43
N GLU A 235 1.34 11.52 6.48
CA GLU A 235 1.67 12.51 7.51
C GLU A 235 0.86 13.80 7.34
N TYR A 236 0.62 14.25 6.10
CA TYR A 236 -0.27 15.39 5.82
C TYR A 236 -1.69 15.16 6.37
N LEU A 237 -2.26 13.98 6.14
CA LEU A 237 -3.59 13.61 6.64
C LEU A 237 -3.61 13.59 8.18
N GLU A 238 -2.57 13.02 8.80
CA GLU A 238 -2.42 12.97 10.27
C GLU A 238 -2.33 14.38 10.87
N GLU A 239 -1.44 15.23 10.32
CA GLU A 239 -1.30 16.60 10.79
C GLU A 239 -2.57 17.43 10.62
N THR A 240 -3.26 17.28 9.48
CA THR A 240 -4.52 18.00 9.21
C THR A 240 -5.60 17.59 10.20
N ALA A 241 -5.77 16.28 10.43
CA ALA A 241 -6.72 15.78 11.40
C ALA A 241 -6.37 16.21 12.85
N ARG A 242 -5.08 16.27 13.19
CA ARG A 242 -4.58 16.73 14.48
C ARG A 242 -4.84 18.23 14.69
N LYS A 243 -4.55 19.06 13.69
CA LYS A 243 -4.82 20.52 13.72
C LYS A 243 -6.30 20.81 13.88
N LEU A 244 -7.17 20.01 13.25
CA LEU A 244 -8.63 20.13 13.34
C LEU A 244 -9.23 19.44 14.60
N GLY A 245 -8.41 18.75 15.40
CA GLY A 245 -8.83 18.08 16.63
C GLY A 245 -9.79 16.90 16.41
N ARG A 246 -9.78 16.25 15.22
CA ARG A 246 -10.75 15.23 14.81
C ARG A 246 -10.11 13.83 14.73
N PRO A 247 -10.90 12.77 14.94
CA PRO A 247 -10.46 11.41 14.65
C PRO A 247 -10.21 11.20 13.16
N LEU A 248 -9.24 10.32 12.84
CA LEU A 248 -8.87 9.97 11.47
C LEU A 248 -8.86 8.46 11.26
N ILE A 249 -9.51 8.03 10.20
CA ILE A 249 -9.37 6.69 9.61
C ILE A 249 -8.58 6.85 8.32
N LEU A 250 -7.40 6.27 8.22
CA LEU A 250 -6.63 6.18 6.98
C LEU A 250 -7.14 4.99 6.17
N CYS A 251 -7.39 5.18 4.87
CA CYS A 251 -7.75 4.14 3.93
C CYS A 251 -6.69 4.10 2.81
N LEU A 252 -5.93 3.00 2.75
CA LEU A 252 -4.92 2.79 1.71
C LEU A 252 -5.28 1.57 0.87
N GLY A 253 -5.61 1.83 -0.40
CA GLY A 253 -5.87 0.82 -1.44
C GLY A 253 -4.65 0.51 -2.30
N LEU A 254 -3.44 0.82 -1.83
CA LEU A 254 -2.17 0.70 -2.54
C LEU A 254 -1.31 -0.39 -1.92
N GLY A 255 -0.48 -1.05 -2.75
CA GLY A 255 0.45 -2.06 -2.24
C GLY A 255 1.64 -2.32 -3.16
N THR A 256 2.61 -3.07 -2.64
CA THR A 256 3.78 -3.55 -3.38
C THR A 256 4.26 -4.91 -2.85
N ASN A 257 4.89 -5.71 -3.73
CA ASN A 257 5.60 -6.93 -3.32
C ASN A 257 7.04 -6.65 -2.85
N ASN A 258 7.49 -5.40 -2.91
CA ASN A 258 8.82 -5.04 -2.41
C ASN A 258 8.87 -5.06 -0.87
N GLY A 259 9.94 -5.60 -0.33
CA GLY A 259 10.19 -5.59 1.10
C GLY A 259 10.12 -6.95 1.77
N SER A 260 10.49 -7.00 3.04
CA SER A 260 10.64 -8.26 3.79
C SER A 260 9.34 -8.95 4.18
N HIS A 261 8.18 -8.39 3.90
CA HIS A 261 6.86 -8.89 4.35
C HIS A 261 6.77 -9.22 5.85
N SER A 262 7.72 -8.69 6.63
CA SER A 262 7.79 -8.84 8.10
C SER A 262 7.16 -7.66 8.86
N GLY A 263 6.71 -6.61 8.15
CA GLY A 263 6.22 -5.36 8.72
C GLY A 263 7.30 -4.31 8.98
N GLY A 264 8.54 -4.54 8.55
CA GLY A 264 9.68 -3.64 8.79
C GLY A 264 10.00 -2.69 7.62
N SER A 265 9.09 -2.42 6.68
CA SER A 265 9.28 -1.37 5.67
C SER A 265 9.06 0.02 6.27
N ASN A 266 9.63 1.07 5.64
CA ASN A 266 9.49 2.43 6.15
C ASN A 266 8.02 2.87 6.27
N LEU A 267 7.21 2.58 5.23
CA LEU A 267 5.77 2.88 5.26
C LEU A 267 5.04 2.06 6.35
N SER A 268 5.39 0.79 6.54
CA SER A 268 4.81 -0.04 7.61
C SER A 268 5.12 0.52 9.00
N GLU A 269 6.36 0.94 9.26
CA GLU A 269 6.76 1.55 10.53
C GLU A 269 6.04 2.89 10.80
N LEU A 270 5.88 3.73 9.77
CA LEU A 270 5.11 4.98 9.88
C LEU A 270 3.64 4.70 10.20
N LEU A 271 3.03 3.74 9.52
CA LEU A 271 1.64 3.38 9.76
C LEU A 271 1.44 2.72 11.13
N ASP A 272 2.38 1.91 11.61
CA ASP A 272 2.35 1.34 12.96
C ASP A 272 2.37 2.44 14.03
N ASP A 273 3.21 3.46 13.85
CA ASP A 273 3.28 4.59 14.76
C ASP A 273 1.95 5.37 14.83
N ILE A 274 1.37 5.70 13.66
CA ILE A 274 0.11 6.42 13.58
C ILE A 274 -1.06 5.55 14.09
N ALA A 275 -1.12 4.29 13.67
CA ALA A 275 -2.18 3.35 14.04
C ALA A 275 -2.22 3.05 15.55
N GLY A 276 -1.08 3.20 16.25
CA GLY A 276 -0.99 3.09 17.70
C GLY A 276 -1.52 4.31 18.46
N ARG A 277 -1.65 5.47 17.81
CA ARG A 277 -2.10 6.72 18.45
C ARG A 277 -3.61 6.71 18.72
N TRP A 278 -4.04 7.37 19.79
CA TRP A 278 -5.46 7.51 20.09
C TRP A 278 -6.20 8.33 19.05
N ARG A 279 -7.43 7.91 18.73
CA ARG A 279 -8.30 8.51 17.71
C ARG A 279 -7.73 8.41 16.29
N ARG A 280 -6.88 7.40 16.06
CA ARG A 280 -6.29 7.05 14.76
C ARG A 280 -6.56 5.60 14.43
N CYS A 281 -6.91 5.34 13.19
CA CYS A 281 -7.02 3.99 12.66
C CYS A 281 -6.47 3.98 11.24
N ALA A 282 -5.69 2.96 10.91
CA ALA A 282 -5.23 2.72 9.55
C ALA A 282 -5.83 1.39 9.05
N VAL A 283 -6.41 1.43 7.86
CA VAL A 283 -6.98 0.28 7.17
C VAL A 283 -6.25 0.12 5.84
N VAL A 284 -5.75 -1.07 5.58
CA VAL A 284 -4.90 -1.37 4.43
C VAL A 284 -5.40 -2.60 3.69
N ALA A 285 -5.33 -2.57 2.37
CA ALA A 285 -5.67 -3.69 1.51
C ALA A 285 -4.55 -4.74 1.53
N THR A 286 -4.90 -6.04 1.54
CA THR A 286 -3.91 -7.13 1.57
C THR A 286 -3.24 -7.42 0.23
N GLY A 287 -3.73 -6.83 -0.87
CA GLY A 287 -3.24 -7.09 -2.22
C GLY A 287 -3.98 -8.23 -2.91
N ASN A 288 -3.68 -8.40 -4.20
CA ASN A 288 -4.36 -9.35 -5.08
C ASN A 288 -3.37 -10.34 -5.71
N GLU A 289 -2.36 -10.79 -4.93
CA GLU A 289 -1.20 -11.53 -5.44
C GLU A 289 -1.23 -13.04 -5.11
N ALA A 290 -2.22 -13.55 -4.35
CA ALA A 290 -2.23 -14.95 -3.93
C ALA A 290 -2.24 -15.94 -5.11
N ASN A 291 -2.90 -15.59 -6.22
CA ASN A 291 -3.00 -16.43 -7.41
C ASN A 291 -2.10 -15.95 -8.57
N ALA A 292 -1.34 -14.87 -8.38
CA ALA A 292 -0.47 -14.29 -9.39
C ALA A 292 0.77 -15.13 -9.70
N ARG A 293 1.12 -16.11 -8.85
CA ARG A 293 2.33 -16.94 -8.97
C ARG A 293 3.64 -16.15 -8.81
N HIS A 294 3.58 -15.06 -8.04
CA HIS A 294 4.71 -14.14 -7.82
C HIS A 294 5.44 -14.37 -6.49
N HIS A 295 5.06 -15.39 -5.73
CA HIS A 295 5.75 -15.78 -4.50
C HIS A 295 6.20 -17.23 -4.54
N PHE A 296 7.41 -17.47 -4.01
CA PHE A 296 7.99 -18.80 -3.79
C PHE A 296 8.48 -18.92 -2.35
N TYR A 297 8.06 -19.96 -1.67
CA TYR A 297 8.62 -20.37 -0.38
C TYR A 297 9.59 -21.52 -0.56
N GLY A 298 10.80 -21.39 0.01
CA GLY A 298 11.82 -22.43 0.01
C GLY A 298 12.28 -22.82 1.39
N LYS A 299 12.69 -24.09 1.51
CA LYS A 299 13.31 -24.62 2.73
C LYS A 299 14.46 -25.54 2.36
N SER A 300 15.67 -25.20 2.78
CA SER A 300 16.86 -26.05 2.69
C SER A 300 17.01 -26.87 3.99
N ASP A 301 17.57 -28.05 3.89
CA ASP A 301 17.99 -28.88 5.03
C ASP A 301 19.35 -28.45 5.63
N GLY A 302 19.91 -27.36 5.15
CA GLY A 302 21.22 -26.83 5.54
C GLY A 302 22.41 -27.36 4.74
N ASN A 303 22.23 -28.40 3.92
CA ASN A 303 23.27 -29.00 3.09
C ASN A 303 22.92 -29.01 1.60
N SER A 304 21.63 -29.04 1.27
CA SER A 304 21.16 -29.16 -0.11
C SER A 304 20.73 -27.81 -0.67
N MET A 305 21.12 -27.53 -1.91
CA MET A 305 20.60 -26.39 -2.65
C MET A 305 19.12 -26.58 -3.01
N VAL A 306 18.37 -25.48 -3.07
CA VAL A 306 16.98 -25.46 -3.53
C VAL A 306 16.96 -24.87 -4.94
N ALA A 307 16.40 -25.62 -5.91
CA ALA A 307 16.20 -25.13 -7.27
C ALA A 307 14.85 -24.40 -7.38
N VAL A 308 14.87 -23.15 -7.83
CA VAL A 308 13.71 -22.29 -8.04
C VAL A 308 13.61 -21.96 -9.51
N GLU A 309 12.54 -22.40 -10.16
CA GLU A 309 12.32 -22.23 -11.58
C GLU A 309 11.39 -21.04 -11.83
N VAL A 310 11.89 -20.10 -12.65
CA VAL A 310 11.18 -18.87 -13.06
C VAL A 310 10.95 -18.95 -14.56
N ASN A 311 9.70 -18.91 -14.97
CA ASN A 311 9.33 -18.87 -16.38
C ASN A 311 9.22 -17.42 -16.85
N VAL A 312 10.02 -17.05 -17.82
CA VAL A 312 9.95 -15.78 -18.55
C VAL A 312 9.23 -16.08 -19.86
N GLU A 313 7.99 -15.60 -20.01
CA GLU A 313 7.17 -15.94 -21.18
C GLU A 313 7.73 -15.37 -22.47
N GLN A 314 8.15 -14.12 -22.44
CA GLN A 314 8.67 -13.38 -23.58
C GLN A 314 9.86 -12.53 -23.19
N ARG A 315 10.73 -12.20 -24.16
CA ARG A 315 11.78 -11.21 -23.97
C ARG A 315 11.17 -9.84 -23.62
N MET A 316 11.75 -9.18 -22.62
CA MET A 316 11.33 -7.88 -22.14
C MET A 316 12.54 -7.02 -21.75
N ARG A 317 12.32 -5.74 -21.38
CA ARG A 317 13.40 -4.85 -20.93
C ARG A 317 14.11 -5.39 -19.69
N GLY A 318 13.38 -5.93 -18.73
CA GLY A 318 13.92 -6.51 -17.50
C GLY A 318 12.87 -6.81 -16.46
N PHE A 319 13.31 -7.51 -15.42
CA PHE A 319 12.57 -7.71 -14.17
C PHE A 319 13.56 -7.95 -13.03
N TYR A 320 13.06 -8.00 -11.81
CA TYR A 320 13.85 -8.30 -10.62
C TYR A 320 13.15 -9.31 -9.72
N LEU A 321 13.91 -9.86 -8.77
CA LEU A 321 13.43 -10.73 -7.70
C LEU A 321 14.04 -10.28 -6.38
N GLU A 322 13.28 -10.39 -5.30
CA GLU A 322 13.76 -10.19 -3.95
C GLU A 322 13.70 -11.51 -3.18
N LEU A 323 14.88 -12.10 -2.87
CA LEU A 323 14.97 -13.19 -1.92
C LEU A 323 15.20 -12.61 -0.53
N TRP A 324 14.33 -12.98 0.40
CA TRP A 324 14.40 -12.59 1.79
C TRP A 324 14.56 -13.79 2.70
N ALA A 325 15.48 -13.70 3.65
CA ALA A 325 15.70 -14.69 4.69
C ALA A 325 15.84 -14.00 6.05
N SER A 326 15.07 -14.48 7.03
CA SER A 326 15.12 -13.90 8.39
C SER A 326 16.42 -14.24 9.07
N ALA A 327 17.04 -13.27 9.74
CA ALA A 327 18.27 -13.51 10.48
C ALA A 327 18.12 -14.67 11.50
N PRO A 328 19.13 -15.53 11.66
CA PRO A 328 20.50 -15.45 11.11
C PRO A 328 20.71 -16.22 9.77
N GLU A 329 19.63 -16.54 9.04
CA GLU A 329 19.72 -17.29 7.79
C GLU A 329 20.52 -16.50 6.73
N LEU A 330 21.44 -17.17 6.04
CA LEU A 330 22.20 -16.61 4.93
C LEU A 330 22.25 -17.61 3.76
N PHE A 331 21.94 -17.10 2.58
CA PHE A 331 21.95 -17.85 1.32
C PHE A 331 22.79 -17.16 0.27
N VAL A 332 23.34 -17.95 -0.66
CA VAL A 332 23.97 -17.46 -1.88
C VAL A 332 23.28 -18.09 -3.10
N VAL A 333 23.23 -17.36 -4.21
CA VAL A 333 22.44 -17.75 -5.38
C VAL A 333 23.34 -17.95 -6.59
N ALA A 334 23.17 -19.10 -7.28
CA ALA A 334 23.65 -19.32 -8.63
C ALA A 334 22.47 -19.21 -9.61
N VAL A 335 22.74 -18.76 -10.83
CA VAL A 335 21.70 -18.58 -11.85
C VAL A 335 22.05 -19.40 -13.09
N ARG A 336 21.11 -20.22 -13.57
CA ARG A 336 21.24 -20.94 -14.83
C ARG A 336 20.25 -20.40 -15.86
N SER A 337 20.77 -20.07 -17.05
CA SER A 337 19.97 -19.60 -18.17
C SER A 337 19.14 -20.72 -18.82
N PRO A 338 18.12 -20.37 -19.64
CA PRO A 338 17.39 -21.35 -20.45
C PRO A 338 18.30 -22.15 -21.39
N GLY A 339 19.40 -21.55 -21.90
CA GLY A 339 20.41 -22.20 -22.72
C GLY A 339 21.38 -23.11 -21.95
N GLY A 340 21.30 -23.13 -20.61
CA GLY A 340 22.13 -24.00 -19.76
C GLY A 340 23.41 -23.35 -19.23
N THR A 341 23.73 -22.10 -19.60
CA THR A 341 24.87 -21.37 -19.04
C THR A 341 24.67 -21.12 -17.56
N LEU A 342 25.70 -21.34 -16.75
CA LEU A 342 25.67 -21.18 -15.30
C LEU A 342 26.50 -19.97 -14.83
N MET A 343 25.87 -19.08 -14.06
CA MET A 343 26.51 -18.11 -13.20
C MET A 343 26.68 -18.75 -11.82
N PRO A 344 27.91 -19.08 -11.38
CA PRO A 344 28.10 -19.76 -10.11
C PRO A 344 27.82 -18.83 -8.92
N ALA A 345 27.34 -19.40 -7.81
CA ALA A 345 27.25 -18.67 -6.56
C ALA A 345 28.66 -18.29 -6.07
N GLN A 346 28.81 -17.07 -5.60
CA GLN A 346 30.03 -16.61 -4.96
C GLN A 346 29.86 -16.64 -3.45
N ASN A 347 30.86 -17.11 -2.74
CA ASN A 347 30.86 -17.10 -1.29
C ASN A 347 31.24 -15.70 -0.81
N VAL A 348 30.29 -14.90 -0.42
CA VAL A 348 30.50 -13.47 -0.16
C VAL A 348 30.06 -13.11 1.24
N PRO A 349 30.96 -12.61 2.10
CA PRO A 349 30.57 -12.06 3.41
C PRO A 349 30.04 -10.62 3.26
N GLY A 350 28.88 -10.35 3.86
CA GLY A 350 28.33 -9.01 4.00
C GLY A 350 27.69 -8.45 2.71
N ASN A 351 27.71 -7.12 2.57
CA ASN A 351 27.21 -6.42 1.39
C ASN A 351 28.13 -6.65 0.20
N SER A 352 27.65 -7.32 -0.82
CA SER A 352 28.45 -7.71 -1.99
C SER A 352 27.61 -7.69 -3.25
N HIS A 353 28.30 -7.63 -4.38
CA HIS A 353 27.73 -7.56 -5.71
C HIS A 353 28.40 -8.56 -6.63
N GLN A 354 27.65 -9.20 -7.49
CA GLN A 354 28.15 -9.99 -8.60
C GLN A 354 27.29 -9.74 -9.85
N GLU A 355 27.92 -9.84 -11.02
CA GLU A 355 27.25 -9.69 -12.31
C GLU A 355 27.79 -10.69 -13.32
N GLN A 356 26.96 -11.09 -14.27
CA GLN A 356 27.36 -11.91 -15.41
C GLN A 356 26.51 -11.58 -16.64
N GLU A 357 27.18 -11.50 -17.79
CA GLU A 357 26.55 -11.43 -19.08
C GLU A 357 26.41 -12.85 -19.67
N PHE A 358 25.21 -13.25 -20.00
CA PHE A 358 24.85 -14.48 -20.70
C PHE A 358 24.87 -14.20 -22.20
N ILE A 359 26.03 -14.35 -22.86
CA ILE A 359 26.26 -13.88 -24.21
C ILE A 359 25.28 -14.47 -25.23
N PHE A 360 24.98 -15.76 -25.14
CA PHE A 360 24.07 -16.44 -26.08
C PHE A 360 22.61 -15.97 -25.92
N GLU A 361 22.20 -15.68 -24.73
CA GLU A 361 20.87 -15.16 -24.40
C GLU A 361 20.78 -13.64 -24.60
N GLY A 362 21.91 -12.93 -24.61
CA GLY A 362 21.99 -11.47 -24.60
C GLY A 362 21.36 -10.87 -23.33
N THR A 363 21.52 -11.57 -22.21
CA THR A 363 20.93 -11.22 -20.91
C THR A 363 22.02 -10.90 -19.92
N ARG A 364 21.89 -9.79 -19.19
CA ARG A 364 22.72 -9.46 -18.02
C ARG A 364 21.97 -9.76 -16.75
N VAL A 365 22.65 -10.41 -15.80
CA VAL A 365 22.13 -10.68 -14.46
C VAL A 365 23.04 -10.04 -13.44
N GLU A 366 22.44 -9.27 -12.54
CA GLU A 366 23.11 -8.63 -11.41
C GLU A 366 22.51 -9.18 -10.11
N ILE A 367 23.35 -9.47 -9.11
CA ILE A 367 22.93 -9.93 -7.79
C ILE A 367 23.59 -9.05 -6.74
N ASP A 368 22.78 -8.37 -5.95
CA ASP A 368 23.21 -7.60 -4.79
C ASP A 368 22.80 -8.33 -3.50
N TYR A 369 23.77 -8.53 -2.61
CA TYR A 369 23.54 -9.08 -1.28
C TYR A 369 23.58 -7.96 -0.26
N ALA A 370 22.57 -7.87 0.59
CA ALA A 370 22.49 -6.88 1.65
C ALA A 370 21.92 -7.47 2.93
N GLN A 371 22.34 -6.96 4.09
CA GLN A 371 21.63 -7.16 5.35
C GLN A 371 20.76 -5.94 5.60
N VAL A 372 19.45 -6.15 5.72
CA VAL A 372 18.45 -5.08 5.77
C VAL A 372 17.63 -5.19 7.05
N GLY A 373 17.18 -4.06 7.53
CA GLY A 373 16.33 -3.97 8.71
C GLY A 373 17.08 -3.47 9.95
N ARG A 374 16.50 -2.46 10.59
CA ARG A 374 17.08 -1.77 11.75
C ARG A 374 17.14 -2.65 12.99
N THR A 375 16.20 -3.60 13.11
CA THR A 375 16.00 -4.39 14.34
C THR A 375 16.30 -5.88 14.17
N ARG A 376 16.34 -6.39 12.90
CA ARG A 376 16.46 -7.83 12.63
C ARG A 376 17.70 -8.21 11.85
N GLY A 377 18.15 -7.40 10.89
CA GLY A 377 19.28 -7.73 10.02
C GLY A 377 18.98 -8.88 9.07
N ASP A 378 17.74 -8.94 8.54
CA ASP A 378 17.32 -9.95 7.57
C ASP A 378 18.16 -9.85 6.30
N GLN A 379 18.45 -10.98 5.64
CA GLN A 379 19.17 -10.99 4.38
C GLN A 379 18.22 -10.66 3.23
N LEU A 380 18.63 -9.72 2.38
CA LEU A 380 18.11 -9.51 1.04
C LEU A 380 19.12 -9.98 0.00
N VAL A 381 18.67 -10.80 -0.97
CA VAL A 381 19.37 -11.02 -2.23
C VAL A 381 18.49 -10.41 -3.32
N PHE A 382 18.93 -9.28 -3.86
CA PHE A 382 18.23 -8.56 -4.93
C PHE A 382 18.82 -8.95 -6.27
N ILE A 383 18.01 -9.59 -7.14
CA ILE A 383 18.46 -10.17 -8.41
C ILE A 383 17.77 -9.41 -9.54
N ARG A 384 18.55 -8.79 -10.43
CA ARG A 384 18.06 -8.06 -11.61
C ARG A 384 18.40 -8.81 -12.87
N PHE A 385 17.43 -8.90 -13.76
CA PHE A 385 17.58 -9.46 -15.10
C PHE A 385 17.35 -8.33 -16.12
N GLU A 386 18.38 -7.96 -16.83
CA GLU A 386 18.30 -7.02 -17.94
C GLU A 386 18.21 -7.78 -19.26
N ASN A 387 17.21 -7.43 -20.10
CA ASN A 387 16.96 -8.06 -21.40
C ASN A 387 16.87 -9.60 -21.34
N PRO A 388 16.07 -10.18 -20.40
CA PRO A 388 16.02 -11.62 -20.21
C PRO A 388 15.49 -12.35 -21.44
N ALA A 389 16.17 -13.44 -21.83
CA ALA A 389 15.66 -14.36 -22.84
C ALA A 389 14.43 -15.11 -22.32
N ALA A 390 13.46 -15.38 -23.20
CA ALA A 390 12.33 -16.23 -22.89
C ALA A 390 12.77 -17.66 -22.54
N GLY A 391 12.03 -18.29 -21.63
CA GLY A 391 12.30 -19.66 -21.18
C GLY A 391 12.43 -19.78 -19.67
N ILE A 392 12.87 -20.93 -19.21
CA ILE A 392 12.98 -21.25 -17.79
C ILE A 392 14.37 -20.87 -17.28
N TRP A 393 14.43 -19.87 -16.42
CA TRP A 393 15.59 -19.53 -15.62
C TRP A 393 15.56 -20.31 -14.31
N THR A 394 16.69 -20.82 -13.84
CA THR A 394 16.77 -21.58 -12.58
C THR A 394 17.70 -20.85 -11.61
N LEU A 395 17.15 -20.47 -10.45
CA LEU A 395 17.93 -20.00 -9.32
C LEU A 395 18.28 -21.21 -8.44
N TYR A 396 19.56 -21.42 -8.16
CA TYR A 396 20.02 -22.40 -7.18
C TYR A 396 20.35 -21.67 -5.89
N VAL A 397 19.45 -21.76 -4.92
CA VAL A 397 19.59 -21.13 -3.60
C VAL A 397 20.38 -22.08 -2.70
N ASN A 398 21.61 -21.67 -2.36
CA ASN A 398 22.53 -22.48 -1.58
C ASN A 398 22.60 -21.93 -0.14
N PRO A 399 22.46 -22.78 0.88
CA PRO A 399 22.63 -22.38 2.27
C PRO A 399 24.10 -22.03 2.55
N SER A 400 24.33 -20.88 3.20
CA SER A 400 25.66 -20.46 3.69
C SER A 400 25.71 -20.54 5.21
N THR A 401 24.70 -20.03 5.90
CA THR A 401 24.47 -20.19 7.34
C THR A 401 22.99 -20.38 7.54
N THR A 402 22.55 -21.49 8.11
CA THR A 402 21.13 -21.78 8.29
C THR A 402 20.84 -22.47 9.61
N ILE A 403 19.70 -22.15 10.20
CA ILE A 403 19.10 -22.80 11.38
C ILE A 403 17.79 -23.44 11.00
N THR A 404 16.89 -22.70 10.35
CA THR A 404 15.59 -23.19 9.85
C THR A 404 15.64 -23.54 8.39
N GLY A 405 16.55 -22.94 7.65
CA GLY A 405 16.73 -23.07 6.21
C GLY A 405 15.65 -22.41 5.36
N GLN A 406 14.82 -21.56 5.96
CA GLN A 406 13.67 -20.94 5.29
C GLN A 406 14.04 -19.66 4.56
N PHE A 407 13.48 -19.49 3.36
CA PHE A 407 13.58 -18.26 2.60
C PHE A 407 12.33 -18.06 1.73
N HIS A 408 12.10 -16.83 1.33
CA HIS A 408 11.01 -16.44 0.45
C HIS A 408 11.56 -15.66 -0.74
N ILE A 409 10.92 -15.78 -1.90
CA ILE A 409 11.27 -14.97 -3.08
C ILE A 409 10.00 -14.36 -3.64
N TRP A 410 10.05 -13.05 -3.92
CA TRP A 410 8.96 -12.34 -4.59
C TRP A 410 9.42 -11.77 -5.93
N LEU A 411 8.53 -11.87 -6.90
CA LEU A 411 8.52 -11.10 -8.13
C LEU A 411 7.77 -9.76 -7.90
N PRO A 412 7.94 -8.76 -8.78
CA PRO A 412 7.08 -7.58 -8.77
C PRO A 412 5.61 -7.95 -8.81
N MET A 413 4.76 -7.09 -8.24
CA MET A 413 3.31 -7.33 -8.25
C MET A 413 2.74 -7.26 -9.68
N SER A 414 1.58 -7.86 -9.86
CA SER A 414 0.80 -7.79 -11.09
C SER A 414 0.60 -6.32 -11.52
N GLY A 415 0.70 -6.05 -12.82
CA GLY A 415 0.64 -4.69 -13.37
C GLY A 415 1.93 -3.89 -13.31
N MET A 416 3.00 -4.39 -12.64
CA MET A 416 4.33 -3.76 -12.63
C MET A 416 5.35 -4.50 -13.52
N LEU A 417 4.96 -5.61 -14.14
CA LEU A 417 5.77 -6.36 -15.10
C LEU A 417 5.36 -6.01 -16.53
N GLU A 418 6.34 -5.87 -17.43
CA GLU A 418 6.08 -5.63 -18.86
C GLU A 418 5.46 -6.86 -19.53
N LYS A 419 5.89 -8.05 -19.13
CA LYS A 419 5.42 -9.36 -19.59
C LYS A 419 5.33 -10.32 -18.43
N ASP A 420 4.61 -11.42 -18.61
CA ASP A 420 4.43 -12.41 -17.56
C ASP A 420 5.75 -13.11 -17.20
N VAL A 421 6.07 -13.03 -15.93
CA VAL A 421 7.15 -13.76 -15.26
C VAL A 421 6.57 -14.44 -14.03
N VAL A 422 6.69 -15.76 -13.94
CA VAL A 422 6.04 -16.51 -12.85
C VAL A 422 6.93 -17.63 -12.33
N PHE A 423 6.76 -17.98 -11.06
CA PHE A 423 7.34 -19.21 -10.51
C PHE A 423 6.57 -20.44 -11.02
N LEU A 424 7.29 -21.50 -11.41
CA LEU A 424 6.65 -22.75 -11.81
C LEU A 424 6.04 -23.51 -10.63
N ARG A 425 6.57 -23.28 -9.43
CA ARG A 425 6.05 -23.84 -8.16
C ARG A 425 5.80 -22.72 -7.15
N PRO A 426 4.78 -21.88 -7.40
CA PRO A 426 4.47 -20.76 -6.52
C PRO A 426 3.84 -21.23 -5.21
N ASP A 427 3.98 -20.42 -4.17
CA ASP A 427 3.26 -20.57 -2.91
C ASP A 427 2.22 -19.45 -2.77
N PRO A 428 0.93 -19.73 -2.58
CA PRO A 428 -0.11 -18.72 -2.46
C PRO A 428 -0.14 -18.02 -1.09
N ASP A 429 0.51 -18.56 -0.07
CA ASP A 429 0.61 -17.95 1.25
C ASP A 429 1.75 -16.92 1.30
N VAL A 430 1.74 -16.04 2.30
CA VAL A 430 2.68 -14.92 2.46
C VAL A 430 2.72 -13.99 1.23
N THR A 431 1.55 -13.77 0.63
CA THR A 431 1.33 -12.89 -0.54
C THR A 431 0.64 -11.56 -0.17
N LEU A 432 0.69 -11.20 1.11
CA LEU A 432 0.29 -9.87 1.58
C LEU A 432 1.20 -8.82 0.97
N THR A 433 0.63 -7.83 0.28
CA THR A 433 1.43 -6.69 -0.19
C THR A 433 1.80 -5.77 0.99
N VAL A 434 2.98 -5.13 0.92
CA VAL A 434 3.32 -4.04 1.83
C VAL A 434 2.41 -2.83 1.48
N PRO A 435 1.77 -2.14 2.48
CA PRO A 435 2.05 -2.19 3.90
C PRO A 435 1.15 -3.11 4.73
N SER A 436 0.37 -4.02 4.15
CA SER A 436 -0.57 -4.85 4.94
C SER A 436 0.12 -5.85 5.88
N SER A 437 1.42 -6.05 5.71
CA SER A 437 2.26 -6.80 6.67
C SER A 437 2.60 -6.02 7.94
N ALA A 438 2.25 -4.73 8.05
CA ALA A 438 2.40 -3.93 9.27
C ALA A 438 1.60 -4.52 10.44
N LYS A 439 2.05 -4.23 11.66
CA LYS A 439 1.51 -4.90 12.86
C LYS A 439 0.16 -4.34 13.31
N PHE A 440 0.02 -3.00 13.36
CA PHE A 440 -1.13 -2.32 13.97
C PHE A 440 -2.21 -1.86 12.99
N PRO A 441 -1.91 -1.50 11.73
CA PRO A 441 -2.95 -1.28 10.73
C PRO A 441 -3.83 -2.51 10.56
N ILE A 442 -5.11 -2.30 10.27
CA ILE A 442 -6.06 -3.37 10.00
C ILE A 442 -5.89 -3.81 8.56
N GLY A 443 -5.36 -5.02 8.36
CA GLY A 443 -5.19 -5.65 7.04
C GLY A 443 -6.46 -6.37 6.62
N VAL A 444 -7.07 -5.96 5.51
CA VAL A 444 -8.36 -6.47 5.06
C VAL A 444 -8.20 -7.31 3.79
N GLY A 445 -8.51 -8.60 3.90
CA GLY A 445 -8.61 -9.53 2.78
C GLY A 445 -9.97 -9.45 2.08
N GLY A 446 -10.08 -10.13 0.93
CA GLY A 446 -11.26 -10.10 0.08
C GLY A 446 -12.08 -11.38 0.10
N MET A 447 -13.41 -11.26 0.01
CA MET A 447 -14.33 -12.35 -0.25
C MET A 447 -15.37 -11.98 -1.32
N ASP A 448 -15.91 -12.94 -2.02
CA ASP A 448 -17.11 -12.77 -2.82
C ASP A 448 -18.34 -12.90 -1.93
N GLN A 449 -19.06 -11.83 -1.76
CA GLN A 449 -20.25 -11.76 -0.91
C GLN A 449 -21.45 -12.55 -1.45
N LYS A 450 -21.51 -12.79 -2.77
CA LYS A 450 -22.62 -13.52 -3.39
C LYS A 450 -22.50 -15.03 -3.16
N SER A 451 -21.30 -15.56 -3.35
CA SER A 451 -20.99 -16.97 -3.14
C SER A 451 -20.60 -17.30 -1.70
N GLY A 452 -20.16 -16.30 -0.93
CA GLY A 452 -19.60 -16.47 0.40
C GLY A 452 -18.21 -17.12 0.42
N ILE A 453 -17.54 -17.20 -0.75
CA ILE A 453 -16.23 -17.83 -0.97
C ILE A 453 -15.12 -16.78 -0.87
N LEU A 454 -13.90 -17.19 -0.52
CA LEU A 454 -12.73 -16.33 -0.54
C LEU A 454 -12.50 -15.79 -1.98
N TYR A 455 -12.16 -14.50 -2.09
CA TYR A 455 -11.63 -13.97 -3.34
C TYR A 455 -10.27 -14.61 -3.60
N LEU A 456 -10.12 -15.34 -4.70
CA LEU A 456 -8.97 -16.22 -4.94
C LEU A 456 -7.64 -15.47 -4.98
N ASP A 457 -7.64 -14.24 -5.50
CA ASP A 457 -6.43 -13.41 -5.60
C ASP A 457 -6.12 -12.66 -4.30
N SER A 458 -7.04 -12.64 -3.32
CA SER A 458 -6.83 -11.97 -2.04
C SER A 458 -5.53 -12.39 -1.38
N GLY A 459 -4.66 -11.41 -1.09
CA GLY A 459 -3.39 -11.64 -0.42
C GLY A 459 -3.54 -12.43 0.89
N ARG A 460 -2.68 -13.44 1.08
CA ARG A 460 -2.73 -14.38 2.21
C ARG A 460 -1.53 -14.20 3.12
N GLY A 461 -1.78 -14.34 4.41
CA GLY A 461 -0.77 -14.29 5.48
C GLY A 461 -0.18 -15.66 5.83
N ASN A 462 0.39 -15.88 7.02
CA ASN A 462 0.71 -14.81 7.96
C ASN A 462 1.87 -13.94 7.43
N THR A 463 2.23 -12.88 8.18
CA THR A 463 3.49 -12.19 7.88
C THR A 463 4.68 -13.10 8.18
N ILE A 464 5.87 -12.83 7.63
CA ILE A 464 7.11 -13.56 8.00
C ILE A 464 7.39 -13.45 9.51
N ALA A 465 6.99 -12.36 10.15
CA ALA A 465 7.09 -12.18 11.59
C ALA A 465 6.02 -12.97 12.39
N SER A 466 5.26 -13.86 11.75
CA SER A 466 4.19 -14.66 12.34
C SER A 466 3.05 -13.83 12.96
N VAL A 467 2.84 -12.60 12.50
CA VAL A 467 1.65 -11.83 12.84
C VAL A 467 0.50 -12.34 11.98
N VAL A 468 -0.63 -12.63 12.63
CA VAL A 468 -1.84 -13.07 11.92
C VAL A 468 -2.36 -11.93 11.04
N LYS A 469 -2.39 -12.16 9.74
CA LYS A 469 -2.96 -11.32 8.70
C LYS A 469 -3.52 -12.23 7.58
N PRO A 470 -4.58 -11.78 6.88
CA PRO A 470 -5.39 -10.59 7.15
C PRO A 470 -5.99 -10.60 8.54
N ASP A 471 -6.42 -9.45 9.09
CA ASP A 471 -7.19 -9.43 10.33
C ASP A 471 -8.56 -10.10 10.11
N PHE A 472 -9.19 -9.81 9.00
CA PHE A 472 -10.44 -10.43 8.55
C PHE A 472 -10.63 -10.20 7.04
N VAL A 473 -11.66 -10.78 6.47
CA VAL A 473 -12.07 -10.51 5.09
C VAL A 473 -13.35 -9.69 5.06
N ALA A 474 -13.46 -8.86 4.02
CA ALA A 474 -14.66 -8.10 3.69
C ALA A 474 -15.00 -8.31 2.20
N PRO A 475 -16.21 -7.92 1.77
CA PRO A 475 -16.58 -8.03 0.37
C PRO A 475 -15.57 -7.36 -0.57
N ALA A 476 -15.19 -8.07 -1.62
CA ALA A 476 -14.19 -7.67 -2.60
C ALA A 476 -14.54 -8.02 -4.05
N VAL A 477 -15.68 -8.60 -4.37
CA VAL A 477 -16.02 -9.03 -5.73
C VAL A 477 -17.32 -8.42 -6.21
N GLY A 478 -17.38 -7.72 -7.45
CA GLY A 478 -18.54 -7.07 -8.04
C GLY A 478 -19.14 -5.92 -7.12
N VAL A 479 -18.44 -4.88 -6.28
CA VAL A 479 -18.91 -3.79 -5.37
C VAL A 479 -19.39 -2.59 -6.16
N GLN A 480 -20.55 -2.11 -5.81
CA GLN A 480 -21.09 -0.90 -6.40
C GLN A 480 -20.32 0.33 -5.91
N ALA A 481 -19.83 1.11 -6.82
CA ALA A 481 -19.10 2.36 -6.59
C ALA A 481 -19.61 3.45 -7.53
N ILE A 482 -19.22 4.69 -7.27
CA ILE A 482 -19.44 5.80 -8.18
C ILE A 482 -18.11 6.08 -8.88
N GLY A 483 -18.10 5.91 -10.20
CA GLY A 483 -16.95 6.18 -11.05
C GLY A 483 -16.68 7.68 -11.22
N ARG A 484 -15.51 8.02 -11.77
CA ARG A 484 -15.04 9.40 -11.96
C ARG A 484 -15.97 10.33 -12.77
N LEU A 485 -16.88 9.76 -13.55
CA LEU A 485 -17.87 10.50 -14.34
C LEU A 485 -19.24 10.57 -13.64
N GLY A 486 -19.38 10.09 -12.41
CA GLY A 486 -20.62 10.07 -11.65
C GLY A 486 -21.56 8.92 -11.99
N ASN A 487 -21.16 8.00 -12.87
CA ASN A 487 -21.91 6.79 -13.19
C ASN A 487 -21.66 5.70 -12.15
N TYR A 488 -22.66 4.84 -11.95
CA TYR A 488 -22.48 3.64 -11.14
C TYR A 488 -21.65 2.62 -11.91
N VAL A 489 -20.61 2.14 -11.26
CA VAL A 489 -19.68 1.15 -11.78
C VAL A 489 -19.52 0.01 -10.78
N THR A 490 -18.86 -1.02 -11.23
CA THR A 490 -18.48 -2.13 -10.36
C THR A 490 -16.98 -2.32 -10.40
N LEU A 491 -16.41 -2.76 -9.35
CA LEU A 491 -14.99 -2.83 -9.11
C LEU A 491 -14.60 -4.17 -8.40
N THR A 492 -13.42 -4.87 -8.52
CA THR A 492 -13.00 -6.16 -7.88
C THR A 492 -11.57 -6.13 -7.29
N GLY A 493 -11.35 -6.43 -6.00
CA GLY A 493 -10.04 -6.51 -5.29
C GLY A 493 -10.11 -6.12 -3.81
N THR A 494 -9.01 -6.24 -3.12
CA THR A 494 -8.94 -6.00 -1.67
C THR A 494 -8.98 -4.53 -1.28
N SER A 495 -8.76 -3.60 -2.22
CA SER A 495 -8.86 -2.17 -1.94
C SER A 495 -10.28 -1.72 -1.59
N ALA A 496 -11.31 -2.32 -2.18
CA ALA A 496 -12.66 -2.01 -1.74
C ALA A 496 -13.04 -2.71 -0.44
N ALA A 497 -12.56 -3.91 -0.20
CA ALA A 497 -12.68 -4.51 1.12
C ALA A 497 -12.11 -3.55 2.19
N SER A 498 -10.99 -2.90 1.91
CA SER A 498 -10.40 -1.89 2.79
C SER A 498 -11.26 -0.62 2.91
N ALA A 499 -11.85 -0.15 1.81
CA ALA A 499 -12.74 1.02 1.84
C ALA A 499 -14.03 0.76 2.65
N ILE A 500 -14.63 -0.43 2.49
CA ILE A 500 -15.76 -0.89 3.31
C ILE A 500 -15.37 -0.93 4.79
N ALA A 501 -14.23 -1.54 5.10
CA ALA A 501 -13.73 -1.66 6.46
C ALA A 501 -13.38 -0.28 7.06
N ALA A 502 -12.86 0.66 6.26
CA ALA A 502 -12.61 2.04 6.71
C ALA A 502 -13.90 2.74 7.14
N GLY A 503 -14.99 2.57 6.38
CA GLY A 503 -16.30 3.04 6.77
C GLY A 503 -16.84 2.39 8.05
N ALA A 504 -16.67 1.07 8.20
CA ALA A 504 -17.01 0.34 9.43
C ALA A 504 -16.19 0.84 10.64
N CYS A 505 -14.89 1.10 10.45
CA CYS A 505 -14.03 1.70 11.47
C CYS A 505 -14.51 3.11 11.85
N ALA A 506 -14.99 3.91 10.87
CA ALA A 506 -15.57 5.23 11.15
C ALA A 506 -16.85 5.13 11.98
N GLN A 507 -17.73 4.15 11.73
CA GLN A 507 -18.90 3.88 12.55
C GLN A 507 -18.54 3.53 14.01
N ILE A 508 -17.54 2.65 14.21
CA ILE A 508 -17.05 2.30 15.55
C ILE A 508 -16.42 3.51 16.25
N MET A 509 -15.64 4.31 15.52
CA MET A 509 -14.99 5.50 16.06
C MET A 509 -16.04 6.57 16.45
N GLU A 510 -17.07 6.77 15.64
CA GLU A 510 -18.24 7.61 15.96
C GLU A 510 -18.93 7.13 17.23
N TRP A 511 -19.21 5.82 17.31
CA TRP A 511 -19.81 5.20 18.48
C TRP A 511 -18.99 5.45 19.74
N GLY A 512 -17.66 5.29 19.68
CA GLY A 512 -16.74 5.53 20.79
C GLY A 512 -16.72 7.00 21.26
N ASN A 513 -16.93 7.94 20.34
CA ASN A 513 -16.95 9.38 20.63
C ASN A 513 -18.33 9.91 21.06
N SER A 514 -19.42 9.14 20.84
CA SER A 514 -20.79 9.60 21.05
C SER A 514 -21.22 9.56 22.51
N ARG A 515 -22.14 10.48 22.88
CA ARG A 515 -22.95 10.45 24.11
C ARG A 515 -22.19 10.27 25.43
N GLY A 516 -21.08 10.99 25.60
CA GLY A 516 -20.34 11.03 26.87
C GLY A 516 -19.43 9.82 27.13
N ARG A 517 -19.31 8.89 26.20
CA ARG A 517 -18.45 7.69 26.33
C ARG A 517 -16.98 8.04 26.31
N ARG A 518 -16.54 8.95 25.44
CA ARG A 518 -15.14 9.39 25.26
C ARG A 518 -14.12 8.24 25.30
N LEU A 519 -14.46 7.13 24.61
CA LEU A 519 -13.53 6.02 24.49
C LEU A 519 -12.37 6.44 23.58
N LEU A 520 -11.17 6.28 24.09
CA LEU A 520 -9.98 6.47 23.29
C LEU A 520 -9.76 5.17 22.49
N LEU A 521 -10.10 5.20 21.21
CA LEU A 521 -9.92 4.08 20.28
C LEU A 521 -8.76 4.35 19.33
N ASN A 522 -8.05 3.29 18.96
CA ASN A 522 -7.04 3.28 17.89
C ASN A 522 -7.23 2.02 17.04
N SER A 523 -6.34 1.77 16.03
CA SER A 523 -6.45 0.59 15.17
C SER A 523 -6.57 -0.71 15.95
N VAL A 524 -5.80 -0.88 17.01
CA VAL A 524 -5.76 -2.14 17.78
C VAL A 524 -7.10 -2.40 18.47
N GLN A 525 -7.68 -1.38 19.12
CA GLN A 525 -8.98 -1.54 19.79
C GLN A 525 -10.12 -1.74 18.78
N ILE A 526 -10.12 -0.99 17.66
CA ILE A 526 -11.13 -1.15 16.61
C ILE A 526 -11.00 -2.51 15.95
N GLY A 527 -9.79 -2.94 15.60
CA GLY A 527 -9.52 -4.27 15.05
C GLY A 527 -10.01 -5.38 15.98
N ASN A 528 -9.72 -5.29 17.27
CA ASN A 528 -10.19 -6.26 18.26
C ASN A 528 -11.73 -6.29 18.40
N ILE A 529 -12.40 -5.13 18.27
CA ILE A 529 -13.86 -5.07 18.27
C ILE A 529 -14.40 -5.80 17.02
N LEU A 530 -13.88 -5.48 15.84
CA LEU A 530 -14.29 -6.11 14.57
C LEU A 530 -14.05 -7.61 14.57
N ILE A 531 -12.87 -8.07 15.00
CA ILE A 531 -12.50 -9.49 15.09
C ILE A 531 -13.48 -10.29 15.95
N ARG A 532 -13.98 -9.70 17.05
CA ARG A 532 -14.99 -10.36 17.91
C ARG A 532 -16.33 -10.55 17.19
N GLY A 533 -16.68 -9.63 16.29
CA GLY A 533 -17.91 -9.70 15.50
C GLY A 533 -17.82 -10.61 14.28
N CYS A 534 -16.63 -11.03 13.87
CA CYS A 534 -16.45 -11.82 12.66
C CYS A 534 -17.29 -13.08 12.66
N GLU A 535 -17.95 -13.34 11.53
CA GLU A 535 -18.63 -14.59 11.26
C GLU A 535 -17.60 -15.67 10.91
N ARG A 536 -17.79 -16.88 11.47
CA ARG A 536 -16.86 -18.00 11.31
C ARG A 536 -17.61 -19.24 10.87
N ASN A 537 -17.12 -19.88 9.81
CA ASN A 537 -17.61 -21.19 9.41
C ASN A 537 -17.10 -22.23 10.41
N PRO A 538 -17.97 -23.04 11.04
CA PRO A 538 -17.57 -24.07 12.01
C PRO A 538 -16.63 -25.15 11.42
N ASP A 539 -16.66 -25.36 10.11
CA ASP A 539 -15.81 -26.33 9.41
C ASP A 539 -14.40 -25.81 9.10
N VAL A 540 -14.10 -24.55 9.44
CA VAL A 540 -12.82 -23.89 9.17
C VAL A 540 -12.16 -23.46 10.47
N SER A 541 -10.87 -23.79 10.63
CA SER A 541 -10.09 -23.31 11.78
C SER A 541 -9.73 -21.82 11.62
N TYR A 542 -9.89 -21.06 12.69
CA TYR A 542 -9.55 -19.63 12.77
C TYR A 542 -8.62 -19.34 13.96
N PRO A 543 -7.68 -18.37 13.83
CA PRO A 543 -7.36 -17.66 12.59
C PRO A 543 -6.62 -18.54 11.58
N ASN A 544 -6.66 -18.15 10.29
CA ASN A 544 -5.87 -18.79 9.24
C ASN A 544 -5.37 -17.77 8.21
N THR A 545 -4.46 -18.20 7.34
CA THR A 545 -3.75 -17.35 6.37
C THR A 545 -4.66 -16.68 5.34
N ALA A 546 -5.82 -17.24 5.04
CA ALA A 546 -6.71 -16.78 3.98
C ALA A 546 -7.85 -15.88 4.51
N TRP A 547 -8.48 -16.28 5.63
CA TRP A 547 -9.65 -15.61 6.21
C TRP A 547 -9.32 -14.72 7.40
N GLY A 548 -8.08 -14.77 7.91
CA GLY A 548 -7.75 -14.15 9.19
C GLY A 548 -8.65 -14.69 10.29
N TYR A 549 -9.36 -13.81 10.98
CA TYR A 549 -10.30 -14.16 12.04
C TYR A 549 -11.75 -14.39 11.56
N GLY A 550 -12.02 -14.29 10.24
CA GLY A 550 -13.33 -14.57 9.65
C GLY A 550 -13.87 -13.45 8.78
N LYS A 551 -15.17 -13.47 8.47
CA LYS A 551 -15.87 -12.47 7.68
C LYS A 551 -16.28 -11.29 8.56
N MET A 552 -15.98 -10.06 8.18
CA MET A 552 -16.33 -8.86 8.93
C MET A 552 -17.85 -8.71 9.07
N ASN A 553 -18.30 -8.47 10.30
CA ASN A 553 -19.67 -8.03 10.61
C ASN A 553 -19.61 -6.99 11.72
N VAL A 554 -19.77 -5.71 11.36
CA VAL A 554 -19.63 -4.59 12.31
C VAL A 554 -20.82 -4.47 13.26
N TYR A 555 -22.02 -4.90 12.84
CA TYR A 555 -23.19 -4.92 13.72
C TYR A 555 -22.98 -5.92 14.87
N ASP A 556 -22.64 -7.15 14.56
CA ASP A 556 -22.33 -8.18 15.56
C ASP A 556 -21.17 -7.77 16.47
N ALA A 557 -20.16 -7.09 15.90
CA ALA A 557 -19.03 -6.58 16.65
C ALA A 557 -19.44 -5.63 17.77
N LEU A 558 -20.34 -4.68 17.49
CA LEU A 558 -20.85 -3.76 18.50
C LEU A 558 -21.84 -4.43 19.45
N MET A 559 -22.72 -5.33 18.98
CA MET A 559 -23.66 -6.04 19.85
C MET A 559 -22.92 -6.92 20.87
N LYS A 560 -21.93 -7.71 20.44
CA LYS A 560 -21.08 -8.51 21.34
C LYS A 560 -20.25 -7.66 22.29
N PHE A 561 -19.89 -6.44 21.92
CA PHE A 561 -19.19 -5.53 22.82
C PHE A 561 -20.11 -4.98 23.92
N TYR A 562 -21.42 -4.84 23.67
CA TYR A 562 -22.42 -4.47 24.67
C TYR A 562 -22.79 -5.62 25.63
N GLY A 563 -22.40 -6.85 25.34
CA GLY A 563 -22.75 -8.02 26.14
C GLY A 563 -24.20 -8.49 25.92
N VAL A 564 -24.77 -8.21 24.72
CA VAL A 564 -26.09 -8.66 24.29
C VAL A 564 -25.96 -9.81 23.29
#